data_d8f74f644fd0fda654a90d7b86dde57a
#
_entry.id   d8f74f644fd0fda654a90d7b86dde57a
#
_cell.length_a   1.000
_cell.length_b   1.000
_cell.length_c   1.000
_cell.angle_alpha   90.00
_cell.angle_beta   90.00
_cell.angle_gamma   90.00
#
_symmetry.space_group_name_H-M   'P 1'
#
loop_
_entity.id
_entity.type
_entity.pdbx_description
1 polymer ?
#
loop_
_entity_poly.entity_id
_entity_poly.type
_entity_poly.pdbx_seq_one_letter_code
_entity_poly.pdbx_strand_id
1 'polypeptide(L)'
;MISLSDLRKFKADGRKFSCLTCYDASMAKAMELAEIDTILIGDSLGMAIQGRDSTLPVTVEDMAYHTAAVRRGNSHALIMTDLPFMSYATLEDGLKNAKAVMQVGAQMVKIEGGAWLSELVQVLTRNGIPVCVHLGLTPQSVHVFGGY
;
A
#
# COMPACT_ATOMS: atom_id res chain seq x y z
N MET A 1 9.90 -13.13 8.10
CA MET A 1 9.11 -12.00 7.56
C MET A 1 10.07 -10.99 6.97
N ILE A 2 9.83 -10.57 5.73
CA ILE A 2 10.63 -9.51 5.06
C ILE A 2 10.33 -8.16 5.74
N SER A 3 11.38 -7.41 5.99
CA SER A 3 11.35 -6.09 6.63
C SER A 3 11.85 -4.98 5.70
N LEU A 4 11.64 -3.72 6.06
CA LEU A 4 12.23 -2.59 5.34
C LEU A 4 13.78 -2.65 5.30
N SER A 5 14.39 -3.19 6.37
CA SER A 5 15.85 -3.38 6.40
C SER A 5 16.32 -4.41 5.38
N ASP A 6 15.53 -5.48 5.17
CA ASP A 6 15.85 -6.49 4.14
C ASP A 6 15.75 -5.88 2.74
N LEU A 7 14.73 -5.07 2.46
CA LEU A 7 14.60 -4.39 1.16
C LEU A 7 15.78 -3.43 0.89
N ARG A 8 16.24 -2.71 1.92
CA ARG A 8 17.43 -1.87 1.82
C ARG A 8 18.69 -2.68 1.52
N LYS A 9 18.83 -3.84 2.18
CA LYS A 9 19.93 -4.75 1.93
C LYS A 9 19.87 -5.32 0.50
N PHE A 10 18.69 -5.77 0.05
CA PHE A 10 18.52 -6.24 -1.33
C PHE A 10 18.97 -5.20 -2.35
N LYS A 11 18.59 -3.93 -2.12
CA LYS A 11 19.04 -2.82 -2.98
C LYS A 11 20.56 -2.65 -2.96
N ALA A 12 21.19 -2.69 -1.79
CA ALA A 12 22.64 -2.55 -1.64
C ALA A 12 23.39 -3.70 -2.32
N ASP A 13 22.86 -4.92 -2.23
CA ASP A 13 23.45 -6.14 -2.80
C ASP A 13 23.10 -6.34 -4.29
N GLY A 14 22.32 -5.42 -4.91
CA GLY A 14 21.85 -5.57 -6.29
C GLY A 14 20.84 -6.70 -6.49
N ARG A 15 20.27 -7.26 -5.41
CA ARG A 15 19.26 -8.32 -5.46
C ARG A 15 17.91 -7.72 -5.86
N LYS A 16 17.29 -8.30 -6.88
CA LYS A 16 15.89 -8.01 -7.22
C LYS A 16 14.96 -8.70 -6.21
N PHE A 17 13.82 -8.09 -5.93
CA PHE A 17 12.78 -8.69 -5.11
C PHE A 17 11.43 -8.65 -5.84
N SER A 18 10.56 -9.59 -5.50
CA SER A 18 9.22 -9.70 -6.06
C SER A 18 8.24 -8.78 -5.34
N CYS A 19 7.30 -8.18 -6.11
CA CYS A 19 6.18 -7.44 -5.57
C CYS A 19 4.92 -7.79 -6.37
N LEU A 20 3.90 -8.33 -5.70
CA LEU A 20 2.62 -8.69 -6.32
C LEU A 20 1.44 -8.09 -5.55
N THR A 21 0.36 -7.80 -6.27
CA THR A 21 -0.91 -7.41 -5.65
C THR A 21 -1.65 -8.63 -5.09
N CYS A 22 -2.30 -8.46 -3.94
CA CYS A 22 -3.12 -9.50 -3.32
C CYS A 22 -4.23 -8.88 -2.48
N TYR A 23 -5.40 -9.54 -2.44
CA TYR A 23 -6.59 -8.98 -1.80
C TYR A 23 -7.32 -9.95 -0.87
N ASP A 24 -6.87 -11.21 -0.75
CA ASP A 24 -7.51 -12.24 0.08
C ASP A 24 -6.51 -13.19 0.74
N ALA A 25 -6.96 -13.93 1.73
CA ALA A 25 -6.12 -14.82 2.52
C ALA A 25 -5.64 -16.07 1.74
N SER A 26 -6.46 -16.57 0.81
CA SER A 26 -6.12 -17.78 0.05
C SER A 26 -4.99 -17.52 -0.94
N MET A 27 -5.11 -16.41 -1.70
CA MET A 27 -4.04 -15.97 -2.59
C MET A 27 -2.78 -15.58 -1.81
N ALA A 28 -2.94 -14.88 -0.67
CA ALA A 28 -1.82 -14.53 0.20
C ALA A 28 -1.06 -15.79 0.69
N LYS A 29 -1.77 -16.88 0.99
CA LYS A 29 -1.14 -18.16 1.35
C LYS A 29 -0.36 -18.79 0.20
N ALA A 30 -0.91 -18.75 -1.02
CA ALA A 30 -0.19 -19.21 -2.20
C ALA A 30 1.10 -18.39 -2.45
N MET A 31 1.02 -17.06 -2.25
CA MET A 31 2.20 -16.18 -2.35
C MET A 31 3.23 -16.45 -1.25
N GLU A 32 2.82 -16.84 -0.05
CA GLU A 32 3.74 -17.26 1.01
C GLU A 32 4.52 -18.53 0.59
N LEU A 33 3.82 -19.51 0.04
CA LEU A 33 4.45 -20.75 -0.46
C LEU A 33 5.39 -20.49 -1.65
N ALA A 34 5.11 -19.45 -2.43
CA ALA A 34 5.96 -19.00 -3.54
C ALA A 34 7.09 -18.03 -3.10
N GLU A 35 7.22 -17.78 -1.79
CA GLU A 35 8.25 -16.90 -1.21
C GLU A 35 8.27 -15.49 -1.81
N ILE A 36 7.09 -14.92 -2.11
CA ILE A 36 6.97 -13.54 -2.60
C ILE A 36 7.46 -12.57 -1.50
N ASP A 37 8.40 -11.67 -1.87
CA ASP A 37 9.06 -10.78 -0.92
C ASP A 37 8.13 -9.65 -0.41
N THR A 38 7.30 -9.07 -1.29
CA THR A 38 6.40 -7.95 -0.94
C THR A 38 5.02 -8.15 -1.54
N ILE A 39 3.99 -7.77 -0.78
CA ILE A 39 2.60 -7.77 -1.22
C ILE A 39 2.05 -6.34 -1.16
N LEU A 40 1.41 -5.92 -2.25
CA LEU A 40 0.69 -4.65 -2.32
C LEU A 40 -0.82 -4.90 -2.21
N ILE A 41 -1.45 -4.30 -1.22
CA ILE A 41 -2.90 -4.10 -1.21
C ILE A 41 -3.15 -2.74 -1.85
N GLY A 42 -3.44 -2.75 -3.16
CA GLY A 42 -3.65 -1.54 -3.95
C GLY A 42 -5.10 -1.10 -3.96
N ASP A 43 -5.37 0.21 -4.01
CA ASP A 43 -6.73 0.75 -4.17
C ASP A 43 -7.35 0.38 -5.53
N SER A 44 -6.55 -0.11 -6.48
CA SER A 44 -7.02 -0.78 -7.69
C SER A 44 -7.95 -1.99 -7.43
N LEU A 45 -8.03 -2.46 -6.17
CA LEU A 45 -9.05 -3.43 -5.74
C LEU A 45 -10.48 -2.96 -6.06
N GLY A 46 -10.71 -1.65 -6.07
CA GLY A 46 -11.99 -1.07 -6.49
C GLY A 46 -12.40 -1.54 -7.87
N MET A 47 -11.47 -1.56 -8.80
CA MET A 47 -11.69 -2.03 -10.17
C MET A 47 -11.61 -3.56 -10.26
N ALA A 48 -10.55 -4.17 -9.72
CA ALA A 48 -10.24 -5.58 -9.91
C ALA A 48 -11.14 -6.52 -9.09
N ILE A 49 -11.60 -6.10 -7.90
CA ILE A 49 -12.36 -6.94 -6.97
C ILE A 49 -13.79 -6.46 -6.80
N GLN A 50 -14.00 -5.14 -6.69
CA GLN A 50 -15.32 -4.56 -6.44
C GLN A 50 -16.10 -4.26 -7.74
N GLY A 51 -15.45 -4.34 -8.93
CA GLY A 51 -16.08 -4.09 -10.23
C GLY A 51 -16.45 -2.61 -10.47
N ARG A 52 -15.76 -1.69 -9.83
CA ARG A 52 -15.96 -0.23 -10.00
C ARG A 52 -15.20 0.27 -11.23
N ASP A 53 -15.59 1.41 -11.77
CA ASP A 53 -14.96 2.02 -12.96
C ASP A 53 -13.64 2.74 -12.64
N SER A 54 -13.36 3.01 -11.36
CA SER A 54 -12.14 3.69 -10.92
C SER A 54 -11.77 3.32 -9.48
N THR A 55 -10.60 3.78 -9.03
CA THR A 55 -10.13 3.62 -7.65
C THR A 55 -10.77 4.63 -6.67
N LEU A 56 -11.37 5.71 -7.17
CA LEU A 56 -11.83 6.83 -6.34
C LEU A 56 -12.88 6.46 -5.27
N PRO A 57 -13.82 5.51 -5.49
CA PRO A 57 -14.81 5.14 -4.48
C PRO A 57 -14.28 4.22 -3.36
N VAL A 58 -13.02 3.77 -3.43
CA VAL A 58 -12.44 2.87 -2.41
C VAL A 58 -12.26 3.62 -1.10
N THR A 59 -12.69 3.00 -0.01
CA THR A 59 -12.60 3.57 1.34
C THR A 59 -11.39 3.03 2.13
N VAL A 60 -11.05 3.71 3.22
CA VAL A 60 -10.02 3.22 4.15
C VAL A 60 -10.44 1.91 4.81
N GLU A 61 -11.74 1.73 5.05
CA GLU A 61 -12.33 0.52 5.61
C GLU A 61 -12.16 -0.67 4.65
N ASP A 62 -12.36 -0.46 3.33
CA ASP A 62 -12.07 -1.47 2.31
C ASP A 62 -10.60 -1.89 2.36
N MET A 63 -9.70 -0.90 2.39
CA MET A 63 -8.25 -1.15 2.46
C MET A 63 -7.86 -1.90 3.72
N ALA A 64 -8.41 -1.53 4.86
CA ALA A 64 -8.17 -2.20 6.14
C ALA A 64 -8.71 -3.65 6.13
N TYR A 65 -9.91 -3.88 5.58
CA TYR A 65 -10.49 -5.21 5.45
C TYR A 65 -9.60 -6.16 4.65
N HIS A 66 -9.19 -5.74 3.46
CA HIS A 66 -8.33 -6.54 2.58
C HIS A 66 -6.93 -6.74 3.16
N THR A 67 -6.35 -5.70 3.80
CA THR A 67 -5.06 -5.81 4.52
C THR A 67 -5.11 -6.86 5.62
N ALA A 68 -6.16 -6.85 6.45
CA ALA A 68 -6.35 -7.84 7.50
C ALA A 68 -6.52 -9.26 6.93
N ALA A 69 -7.24 -9.43 5.82
CA ALA A 69 -7.41 -10.71 5.15
C ALA A 69 -6.07 -11.26 4.64
N VAL A 70 -5.30 -10.44 3.91
CA VAL A 70 -3.98 -10.80 3.39
C VAL A 70 -3.02 -11.13 4.53
N ARG A 71 -3.02 -10.34 5.61
CA ARG A 71 -2.15 -10.57 6.78
C ARG A 71 -2.41 -11.92 7.45
N ARG A 72 -3.66 -12.36 7.52
CA ARG A 72 -3.98 -13.70 8.05
C ARG A 72 -3.48 -14.84 7.17
N GLY A 73 -3.36 -14.61 5.87
CA GLY A 73 -2.89 -15.60 4.89
C GLY A 73 -1.37 -15.63 4.68
N ASN A 74 -0.64 -14.60 5.11
CA ASN A 74 0.79 -14.47 4.82
C ASN A 74 1.56 -13.90 6.02
N SER A 75 2.59 -14.63 6.45
CA SER A 75 3.51 -14.22 7.52
C SER A 75 4.92 -13.88 7.01
N HIS A 76 5.20 -14.14 5.73
CA HIS A 76 6.53 -13.99 5.13
C HIS A 76 6.76 -12.62 4.51
N ALA A 77 5.87 -12.20 3.60
CA ALA A 77 6.04 -10.96 2.83
C ALA A 77 5.93 -9.69 3.67
N LEU A 78 6.62 -8.62 3.24
CA LEU A 78 6.32 -7.27 3.68
C LEU A 78 5.00 -6.82 3.04
N ILE A 79 4.05 -6.41 3.85
CA ILE A 79 2.73 -5.95 3.40
C ILE A 79 2.72 -4.42 3.31
N MET A 80 2.46 -3.93 2.10
CA MET A 80 2.30 -2.52 1.78
C MET A 80 0.84 -2.26 1.39
N THR A 81 0.22 -1.21 1.96
CA THR A 81 -1.19 -0.88 1.72
C THR A 81 -1.31 0.55 1.22
N ASP A 82 -2.09 0.75 0.15
CA ASP A 82 -2.41 2.08 -0.35
C ASP A 82 -3.31 2.84 0.64
N LEU A 83 -3.04 4.13 0.79
CA LEU A 83 -4.05 5.06 1.29
C LEU A 83 -4.91 5.51 0.10
N PRO A 84 -6.24 5.31 0.15
CA PRO A 84 -7.12 5.60 -0.99
C PRO A 84 -7.31 7.10 -1.20
N PHE A 85 -7.96 7.45 -2.31
CA PHE A 85 -8.22 8.82 -2.72
C PHE A 85 -8.77 9.70 -1.59
N MET A 86 -8.18 10.90 -1.42
CA MET A 86 -8.52 11.90 -0.39
C MET A 86 -8.34 11.47 1.07
N SER A 87 -7.89 10.27 1.35
CA SER A 87 -7.68 9.79 2.73
C SER A 87 -6.41 10.38 3.40
N TYR A 88 -5.62 11.14 2.66
CA TYR A 88 -4.40 11.82 3.14
C TYR A 88 -4.28 13.26 2.63
N ALA A 89 -5.43 13.91 2.39
CA ALA A 89 -5.48 15.28 1.92
C ALA A 89 -4.98 16.30 2.96
N THR A 90 -5.08 15.96 4.25
CA THR A 90 -4.51 16.70 5.36
C THR A 90 -3.52 15.83 6.14
N LEU A 91 -2.61 16.45 6.92
CA LEU A 91 -1.69 15.70 7.78
C LEU A 91 -2.44 14.84 8.81
N GLU A 92 -3.53 15.37 9.38
CA GLU A 92 -4.35 14.68 10.36
C GLU A 92 -5.00 13.43 9.75
N ASP A 93 -5.62 13.56 8.57
CA ASP A 93 -6.21 12.43 7.87
C ASP A 93 -5.14 11.40 7.49
N GLY A 94 -4.01 11.84 6.97
CA GLY A 94 -2.90 10.97 6.60
C GLY A 94 -2.39 10.13 7.78
N LEU A 95 -2.18 10.75 8.94
CA LEU A 95 -1.77 10.05 10.17
C LEU A 95 -2.83 9.09 10.68
N LYS A 96 -4.09 9.54 10.73
CA LYS A 96 -5.23 8.73 11.19
C LYS A 96 -5.41 7.48 10.33
N ASN A 97 -5.40 7.66 9.00
CA ASN A 97 -5.68 6.58 8.07
C ASN A 97 -4.48 5.65 7.88
N ALA A 98 -3.25 6.16 7.91
CA ALA A 98 -2.04 5.33 7.97
C ALA A 98 -2.04 4.44 9.23
N LYS A 99 -2.36 5.00 10.41
CA LYS A 99 -2.52 4.23 11.64
C LYS A 99 -3.54 3.11 11.48
N ALA A 100 -4.69 3.37 10.85
CA ALA A 100 -5.76 2.39 10.70
C ALA A 100 -5.29 1.15 9.91
N VAL A 101 -4.62 1.34 8.77
CA VAL A 101 -4.13 0.21 7.96
C VAL A 101 -2.92 -0.48 8.60
N MET A 102 -2.05 0.26 9.30
CA MET A 102 -0.92 -0.34 10.04
C MET A 102 -1.41 -1.25 11.18
N GLN A 103 -2.44 -0.84 11.91
CA GLN A 103 -2.98 -1.61 13.04
C GLN A 103 -3.62 -2.95 12.62
N VAL A 104 -4.06 -3.08 11.37
CA VAL A 104 -4.62 -4.33 10.85
C VAL A 104 -3.60 -5.21 10.10
N GLY A 105 -2.33 -4.77 10.05
CA GLY A 105 -1.24 -5.63 9.60
C GLY A 105 -0.39 -5.12 8.45
N ALA A 106 -0.64 -3.92 7.90
CA ALA A 106 0.32 -3.28 7.01
C ALA A 106 1.64 -2.99 7.73
N GLN A 107 2.75 -3.02 6.99
CA GLN A 107 4.08 -2.69 7.48
C GLN A 107 4.66 -1.45 6.77
N MET A 108 3.97 -1.00 5.74
CA MET A 108 4.30 0.17 4.95
C MET A 108 3.00 0.73 4.37
N VAL A 109 2.88 2.04 4.26
CA VAL A 109 1.80 2.67 3.52
C VAL A 109 2.30 3.14 2.16
N LYS A 110 1.43 3.09 1.14
CA LYS A 110 1.71 3.72 -0.14
C LYS A 110 0.77 4.89 -0.35
N ILE A 111 1.29 6.00 -0.84
CA ILE A 111 0.57 7.22 -1.22
C ILE A 111 1.00 7.65 -2.61
N GLU A 112 0.17 8.40 -3.31
CA GLU A 112 0.52 8.87 -4.64
C GLU A 112 0.33 10.38 -4.81
N GLY A 113 1.22 11.00 -5.57
CA GLY A 113 1.18 12.43 -5.80
C GLY A 113 2.52 13.00 -6.26
N GLY A 114 2.97 14.08 -5.63
CA GLY A 114 4.18 14.81 -5.99
C GLY A 114 4.87 15.45 -4.78
N ALA A 115 5.63 16.51 -5.04
CA ALA A 115 6.45 17.17 -4.01
C ALA A 115 5.64 17.69 -2.81
N TRP A 116 4.37 17.98 -2.98
CA TRP A 116 3.46 18.42 -1.90
C TRP A 116 3.24 17.37 -0.80
N LEU A 117 3.59 16.11 -1.06
CA LEU A 117 3.50 15.03 -0.06
C LEU A 117 4.71 15.00 0.89
N SER A 118 5.74 15.81 0.66
CA SER A 118 7.00 15.73 1.41
C SER A 118 6.80 15.92 2.92
N GLU A 119 5.93 16.83 3.34
CA GLU A 119 5.64 17.05 4.75
C GLU A 119 4.95 15.83 5.38
N LEU A 120 3.94 15.25 4.70
CA LEU A 120 3.27 14.05 5.17
C LEU A 120 4.24 12.87 5.30
N VAL A 121 5.11 12.67 4.29
CA VAL A 121 6.15 11.62 4.33
C VAL A 121 7.08 11.80 5.53
N GLN A 122 7.53 13.03 5.80
CA GLN A 122 8.38 13.32 6.96
C GLN A 122 7.68 13.02 8.28
N VAL A 123 6.41 13.41 8.40
CA VAL A 123 5.63 13.20 9.62
C VAL A 123 5.37 11.71 9.84
N LEU A 124 4.95 10.97 8.81
CA LEU A 124 4.73 9.52 8.89
C LEU A 124 6.00 8.76 9.26
N THR A 125 7.11 9.02 8.55
CA THR A 125 8.37 8.30 8.79
C THR A 125 8.98 8.61 10.14
N ARG A 126 8.89 9.86 10.62
CA ARG A 126 9.32 10.25 11.97
C ARG A 126 8.51 9.53 13.07
N ASN A 127 7.25 9.21 12.79
CA ASN A 127 6.39 8.44 13.69
C ASN A 127 6.49 6.91 13.48
N GLY A 128 7.50 6.43 12.75
CA GLY A 128 7.78 5.00 12.59
C GLY A 128 6.95 4.29 11.52
N ILE A 129 6.26 5.03 10.64
CA ILE A 129 5.48 4.46 9.54
C ILE A 129 6.30 4.53 8.25
N PRO A 130 6.77 3.41 7.69
CA PRO A 130 7.42 3.39 6.38
C PRO A 130 6.47 3.83 5.28
N VAL A 131 6.99 4.61 4.32
CA VAL A 131 6.19 5.17 3.22
C VAL A 131 6.81 4.81 1.87
N CYS A 132 5.97 4.37 0.94
CA CYS A 132 6.27 4.29 -0.48
C CYS A 132 5.49 5.37 -1.21
N VAL A 133 6.15 6.16 -2.06
CA VAL A 133 5.49 7.22 -2.83
C VAL A 133 5.45 6.83 -4.31
N HIS A 134 4.25 6.82 -4.88
CA HIS A 134 4.02 6.64 -6.30
C HIS A 134 4.02 8.00 -7.00
N LEU A 135 4.91 8.17 -7.96
CA LEU A 135 5.07 9.37 -8.78
C LEU A 135 4.77 9.05 -10.25
N GLY A 136 4.39 10.06 -11.00
CA GLY A 136 4.11 9.92 -12.44
C GLY A 136 2.62 9.76 -12.73
N LEU A 137 2.21 8.67 -13.39
CA LEU A 137 0.79 8.40 -13.67
C LEU A 137 0.13 7.86 -12.39
N THR A 138 -0.63 8.70 -11.72
CA THR A 138 -1.30 8.39 -10.46
C THR A 138 -2.79 8.13 -10.71
N PRO A 139 -3.30 6.90 -10.52
CA PRO A 139 -4.71 6.55 -10.78
C PRO A 139 -5.73 7.39 -10.03
N GLN A 140 -5.41 7.85 -8.83
CA GLN A 140 -6.27 8.73 -8.04
C GLN A 140 -6.46 10.12 -8.70
N SER A 141 -5.57 10.50 -9.62
CA SER A 141 -5.64 11.75 -10.40
C SER A 141 -6.27 11.58 -11.78
N VAL A 142 -6.98 10.48 -12.03
CA VAL A 142 -7.52 10.10 -13.35
C VAL A 142 -8.32 11.23 -14.02
N HIS A 143 -9.12 11.98 -13.27
CA HIS A 143 -9.89 13.09 -13.81
C HIS A 143 -9.05 14.31 -14.19
N VAL A 144 -7.90 14.50 -13.53
CA VAL A 144 -6.95 15.57 -13.88
C VAL A 144 -6.24 15.24 -15.19
N PHE A 145 -5.93 13.95 -15.41
CA PHE A 145 -5.26 13.50 -16.63
C PHE A 145 -6.22 13.29 -17.81
N GLY A 146 -7.53 13.24 -17.57
CA GLY A 146 -8.52 13.00 -18.62
C GLY A 146 -8.70 11.53 -19.02
N GLY A 147 -8.24 10.62 -18.17
CA GLY A 147 -8.29 9.17 -18.37
C GLY A 147 -6.93 8.49 -18.08
N TYR A 148 -6.85 7.20 -18.38
CA TYR A 148 -5.62 6.41 -18.32
C TYR A 148 -4.89 6.43 -19.67
#